data_d99fd3ba9e20446d4f1fa4ef4d08820c
#
_entry.id   d99fd3ba9e20446d4f1fa4ef4d08820c
#
_cell.length_a   1.000
_cell.length_b   1.000
_cell.length_c   1.000
_cell.angle_alpha   90.00
_cell.angle_beta   90.00
_cell.angle_gamma   90.00
#
_symmetry.space_group_name_H-M   'P 1'
#
loop_
_entity.id
_entity.type
_entity.pdbx_description
1 polymer ?
#
loop_
_entity_poly.entity_id
_entity_poly.type
_entity_poly.pdbx_seq_one_letter_code
_entity_poly.pdbx_strand_id
1 'polypeptide(L)'
;MGMPNRGAAAESFIPMLSMRIMYPFFFDGRIKMPDGKQALYNLDRTNSKYRVEYDYMRGLGRGIATFRTSTFYQDGLWAVNGKMDETDLRHSAETGNWMHMENLRCNNVDSEFYGQNIMLHSDRDFWGVKDGEPVLITAKGQLLCSDTIRRWFDVPHYIFCLDDVVNQNLIKNNGLEGATEGSVADWYLYRLAEAYLLRAEAKFYINPSDPTIKDDLNIIRKRAQCSELYTGNVTIGDIMDERARELFYEEWRNVELTRVSLCLARSGRPDEWGNTYNVETFDKQTGTDLEGGSYWYQRCVRKGMYNKGVTIHVDATKTDINFIMGKHNIYWPIPYNAIEANKNAKLWQNVGYTEYDPATPIWNTWEEAVADEDKI
;
A
#
# COMPACT_ATOMS: atom_id res chain seq x y z
N MET A 1 5.08 11.05 10.23
CA MET A 1 5.30 10.56 11.61
C MET A 1 6.56 9.72 11.62
N GLY A 2 7.66 10.28 12.14
CA GLY A 2 8.88 9.49 12.31
C GLY A 2 8.62 8.40 13.34
N MET A 3 8.90 7.15 13.01
CA MET A 3 8.94 6.13 14.04
C MET A 3 10.04 6.50 15.04
N PRO A 4 9.82 6.35 16.35
CA PRO A 4 10.87 6.62 17.30
C PRO A 4 12.06 5.71 17.02
N ASN A 5 13.24 6.27 17.18
CA ASN A 5 14.49 5.55 17.09
C ASN A 5 14.45 4.33 17.99
N ARG A 6 14.51 3.14 17.44
CA ARG A 6 14.52 1.88 18.21
C ARG A 6 15.92 1.33 18.45
N GLY A 7 16.90 2.21 18.53
CA GLY A 7 18.23 1.85 19.04
C GLY A 7 19.14 1.03 18.13
N ALA A 8 18.66 0.43 17.08
CA ALA A 8 19.51 -0.18 16.09
C ALA A 8 19.69 0.82 14.94
N ALA A 9 20.86 1.34 14.80
CA ALA A 9 21.24 2.26 13.73
C ALA A 9 20.72 1.86 12.35
N ALA A 10 20.54 0.58 12.15
CA ALA A 10 20.04 -0.01 10.94
C ALA A 10 18.54 0.16 10.70
N GLU A 11 17.76 0.62 11.66
CA GLU A 11 16.30 0.60 11.58
C GLU A 11 15.64 1.95 11.47
N SER A 12 16.33 2.98 11.85
CA SER A 12 15.82 4.35 11.75
C SER A 12 16.38 5.02 10.51
N PHE A 13 15.63 5.53 9.75
CA PHE A 13 16.00 6.02 8.55
C PHE A 13 15.32 7.00 7.92
N ILE A 14 15.78 8.02 7.63
CA ILE A 14 15.98 8.44 6.72
C ILE A 14 15.41 9.27 5.90
N PRO A 15 15.48 10.12 5.02
CA PRO A 15 14.51 11.09 4.52
C PRO A 15 13.13 10.50 4.22
N MET A 16 12.98 9.17 4.31
CA MET A 16 11.75 8.52 3.87
C MET A 16 11.25 7.42 4.77
N LEU A 17 11.09 7.75 6.04
CA LEU A 17 10.65 6.77 7.04
C LEU A 17 9.30 6.15 6.71
N SER A 18 8.38 6.93 6.13
CA SER A 18 7.09 6.45 5.67
C SER A 18 7.19 5.46 4.50
N MET A 19 8.16 5.64 3.61
CA MET A 19 8.38 4.76 2.46
C MET A 19 9.17 3.52 2.82
N ARG A 20 9.90 3.53 3.92
CA ARG A 20 10.63 2.37 4.42
C ARG A 20 9.78 1.10 4.48
N ILE A 21 8.52 1.24 4.86
CA ILE A 21 7.59 0.11 4.95
C ILE A 21 7.24 -0.50 3.58
N MET A 22 7.41 0.25 2.49
CA MET A 22 7.13 -0.19 1.13
C MET A 22 8.38 -0.62 0.37
N TYR A 23 9.52 0.03 0.61
CA TYR A 23 10.74 -0.30 -0.10
C TYR A 23 11.28 -1.66 0.31
N PRO A 24 11.87 -2.40 -0.64
CA PRO A 24 12.54 -3.66 -0.36
C PRO A 24 13.77 -3.48 0.53
N PHE A 25 14.20 -4.58 1.13
CA PHE A 25 15.56 -4.67 1.62
C PHE A 25 16.52 -4.77 0.44
N PHE A 26 17.19 -3.69 0.09
CA PHE A 26 18.14 -3.66 -1.02
C PHE A 26 19.42 -4.45 -0.79
N PHE A 27 19.47 -5.28 0.21
CA PHE A 27 20.57 -6.21 0.53
C PHE A 27 20.07 -7.58 0.97
N ASP A 28 18.80 -7.88 0.76
CA ASP A 28 18.19 -9.15 1.16
C ASP A 28 18.38 -10.21 0.05
N GLY A 29 18.79 -11.39 0.43
CA GLY A 29 19.02 -12.51 -0.47
C GLY A 29 17.78 -13.14 -1.11
N ARG A 30 16.59 -12.56 -0.92
CA ARG A 30 15.35 -13.07 -1.50
C ARG A 30 15.21 -12.85 -2.99
N ILE A 31 15.95 -11.90 -3.54
CA ILE A 31 16.01 -11.66 -4.98
C ILE A 31 17.34 -12.18 -5.50
N LYS A 32 17.27 -13.05 -6.48
CA LYS A 32 18.44 -13.67 -7.08
C LYS A 32 18.53 -13.34 -8.56
N MET A 33 19.73 -13.49 -9.10
CA MET A 33 19.98 -13.52 -10.53
C MET A 33 20.02 -14.97 -11.02
N PRO A 34 20.00 -15.22 -12.34
CA PRO A 34 20.05 -16.59 -12.88
C PRO A 34 21.24 -17.41 -12.42
N ASP A 35 22.37 -16.79 -12.07
CA ASP A 35 23.55 -17.46 -11.50
C ASP A 35 23.36 -17.91 -10.04
N GLY A 36 22.16 -17.74 -9.49
CA GLY A 36 21.80 -18.10 -8.12
C GLY A 36 22.32 -17.14 -7.05
N LYS A 37 23.09 -16.13 -7.44
CA LYS A 37 23.61 -15.13 -6.51
C LYS A 37 22.55 -14.07 -6.20
N GLN A 38 22.70 -13.47 -5.05
CA GLN A 38 21.85 -12.36 -4.61
C GLN A 38 21.95 -11.18 -5.60
N ALA A 39 20.82 -10.63 -6.00
CA ALA A 39 20.75 -9.53 -6.98
C ALA A 39 21.08 -8.18 -6.35
N LEU A 40 20.57 -7.93 -5.15
CA LEU A 40 20.75 -6.68 -4.43
C LEU A 40 21.64 -6.89 -3.21
N TYR A 41 22.68 -6.11 -3.10
CA TYR A 41 23.70 -6.25 -2.08
C TYR A 41 24.01 -4.92 -1.39
N ASN A 42 24.49 -5.01 -0.15
CA ASN A 42 25.02 -3.82 0.53
C ASN A 42 26.42 -3.53 -0.03
N LEU A 43 26.54 -2.43 -0.76
CA LEU A 43 27.74 -2.15 -1.52
C LEU A 43 28.91 -1.75 -0.64
N ASP A 44 30.05 -2.39 -0.88
CA ASP A 44 31.35 -1.88 -0.45
C ASP A 44 31.73 -0.70 -1.35
N ARG A 45 31.67 0.51 -0.81
CA ARG A 45 31.97 1.75 -1.52
C ARG A 45 33.44 1.91 -1.88
N THR A 46 34.31 1.08 -1.32
CA THR A 46 35.74 1.05 -1.65
C THR A 46 36.04 0.13 -2.82
N ASN A 47 35.07 -0.71 -3.25
CA ASN A 47 35.23 -1.62 -4.35
C ASN A 47 35.37 -0.86 -5.68
N SER A 48 36.35 -1.25 -6.51
CA SER A 48 36.61 -0.63 -7.82
C SER A 48 35.44 -0.69 -8.80
N LYS A 49 34.54 -1.66 -8.62
CA LYS A 49 33.31 -1.80 -9.41
C LYS A 49 32.14 -1.02 -8.81
N TYR A 50 32.31 -0.33 -7.68
CA TYR A 50 31.23 0.47 -7.10
C TYR A 50 30.70 1.49 -8.10
N ARG A 51 29.38 1.60 -8.16
CA ARG A 51 28.66 2.61 -8.94
C ARG A 51 27.63 3.25 -8.03
N VAL A 52 27.65 4.59 -7.94
CA VAL A 52 26.73 5.36 -7.08
C VAL A 52 25.28 5.16 -7.48
N GLU A 53 25.03 5.00 -8.76
CA GLU A 53 23.69 4.76 -9.31
C GLU A 53 23.08 3.40 -8.94
N TYR A 54 23.89 2.47 -8.42
CA TYR A 54 23.45 1.17 -7.93
C TYR A 54 23.44 1.09 -6.40
N ASP A 55 23.78 2.18 -5.72
CA ASP A 55 23.71 2.27 -4.26
C ASP A 55 22.28 2.66 -3.83
N TYR A 56 21.35 1.72 -3.95
CA TYR A 56 19.94 1.92 -3.64
C TYR A 56 19.71 2.27 -2.17
N MET A 57 20.55 1.78 -1.26
CA MET A 57 20.45 2.16 0.14
C MET A 57 20.80 3.62 0.38
N ARG A 58 21.70 4.17 -0.41
CA ARG A 58 22.04 5.60 -0.33
C ARG A 58 20.92 6.49 -0.86
N GLY A 59 20.31 6.10 -1.98
CA GLY A 59 19.26 6.88 -2.64
C GLY A 59 17.88 6.74 -2.00
N LEU A 60 17.54 5.51 -1.55
CA LEU A 60 16.20 5.13 -1.16
C LEU A 60 16.09 4.73 0.32
N GLY A 61 17.23 4.63 1.02
CA GLY A 61 17.27 4.16 2.40
C GLY A 61 17.08 2.64 2.53
N ARG A 62 17.04 2.17 3.78
CA ARG A 62 16.81 0.76 4.09
C ARG A 62 15.32 0.46 4.17
N GLY A 63 14.78 -0.21 3.18
CA GLY A 63 13.41 -0.70 3.19
C GLY A 63 13.18 -1.85 4.21
N ILE A 64 11.94 -2.09 4.59
CA ILE A 64 11.50 -3.27 5.35
C ILE A 64 10.37 -4.02 4.66
N ALA A 65 9.85 -3.53 3.55
CA ALA A 65 8.85 -4.18 2.71
C ALA A 65 7.68 -4.79 3.51
N THR A 66 7.13 -4.04 4.46
CA THR A 66 6.01 -4.49 5.29
C THR A 66 4.69 -4.40 4.54
N PHE A 67 4.57 -3.42 3.64
CA PHE A 67 3.40 -3.19 2.82
C PHE A 67 3.71 -3.36 1.34
N ARG A 68 2.68 -3.71 0.62
CA ARG A 68 2.67 -3.79 -0.84
C ARG A 68 1.42 -3.13 -1.36
N THR A 69 1.52 -2.44 -2.48
CA THR A 69 0.36 -2.01 -3.25
C THR A 69 -0.42 -3.22 -3.76
N SER A 70 -1.74 -3.12 -3.79
CA SER A 70 -2.59 -4.16 -4.39
C SER A 70 -2.41 -4.19 -5.92
N THR A 71 -2.73 -5.32 -6.56
CA THR A 71 -2.76 -5.42 -8.02
C THR A 71 -3.68 -4.39 -8.66
N PHE A 72 -4.76 -4.04 -8.00
CA PHE A 72 -5.62 -2.96 -8.47
C PHE A 72 -4.88 -1.62 -8.50
N TYR A 73 -4.10 -1.30 -7.48
CA TYR A 73 -3.33 -0.05 -7.44
C TYR A 73 -2.19 -0.06 -8.47
N GLN A 74 -1.56 -1.21 -8.68
CA GLN A 74 -0.46 -1.34 -9.64
C GLN A 74 -0.95 -1.18 -11.09
N ASP A 75 -2.06 -1.82 -11.45
CA ASP A 75 -2.49 -1.97 -12.82
C ASP A 75 -3.85 -1.30 -13.10
N GLY A 76 -4.87 -1.65 -12.32
CA GLY A 76 -6.26 -1.32 -12.63
C GLY A 76 -6.67 0.11 -12.32
N LEU A 77 -6.00 0.75 -11.36
CA LEU A 77 -6.33 2.11 -10.91
C LEU A 77 -6.10 3.18 -11.98
N TRP A 78 -5.13 2.96 -12.87
CA TRP A 78 -4.66 3.96 -13.83
C TRP A 78 -5.49 4.03 -15.11
N ALA A 79 -6.51 3.19 -15.24
CA ALA A 79 -7.49 3.27 -16.31
C ALA A 79 -8.60 4.30 -15.98
N VAL A 80 -8.93 5.15 -16.93
CA VAL A 80 -10.04 6.11 -16.87
C VAL A 80 -10.90 5.94 -18.10
N ASN A 81 -12.23 5.97 -17.94
CA ASN A 81 -13.18 5.64 -19.01
C ASN A 81 -12.90 4.27 -19.69
N GLY A 82 -12.35 3.32 -18.95
CA GLY A 82 -11.99 1.99 -19.45
C GLY A 82 -10.70 1.92 -20.26
N LYS A 83 -9.91 2.98 -20.31
CA LYS A 83 -8.65 3.06 -21.04
C LYS A 83 -7.49 3.41 -20.09
N MET A 84 -6.39 2.65 -20.22
CA MET A 84 -5.15 2.93 -19.49
C MET A 84 -4.58 4.28 -19.92
N ASP A 85 -4.20 5.10 -18.95
CA ASP A 85 -3.54 6.39 -19.21
C ASP A 85 -2.02 6.23 -19.06
N GLU A 86 -1.35 6.05 -20.19
CA GLU A 86 0.11 5.88 -20.25
C GLU A 86 0.86 7.20 -20.00
N THR A 87 0.15 8.32 -19.96
CA THR A 87 0.77 9.64 -19.82
C THR A 87 0.70 10.20 -18.40
N ASP A 88 0.02 9.50 -17.48
CA ASP A 88 -0.08 9.94 -16.09
C ASP A 88 1.29 9.93 -15.40
N LEU A 89 1.83 11.12 -15.14
CA LEU A 89 3.17 11.26 -14.54
C LEU A 89 3.29 10.61 -13.16
N ARG A 90 2.18 10.40 -12.47
CA ARG A 90 2.18 9.73 -11.15
C ARG A 90 2.47 8.23 -11.25
N HIS A 91 2.27 7.65 -12.44
CA HIS A 91 2.53 6.23 -12.75
C HIS A 91 3.71 6.02 -13.71
N SER A 92 4.45 7.07 -14.01
CA SER A 92 5.55 7.02 -14.96
C SER A 92 6.85 6.54 -14.31
N ALA A 93 7.37 5.42 -14.80
CA ALA A 93 8.71 4.95 -14.45
C ALA A 93 9.81 5.80 -15.10
N GLU A 94 9.56 6.37 -16.29
CA GLU A 94 10.51 7.22 -17.01
C GLU A 94 10.84 8.49 -16.24
N THR A 95 9.83 9.13 -15.65
CA THR A 95 10.02 10.32 -14.80
C THR A 95 10.50 9.99 -13.40
N GLY A 96 10.58 8.70 -13.05
CA GLY A 96 10.98 8.23 -11.74
C GLY A 96 9.89 8.31 -10.66
N ASN A 97 8.66 8.59 -11.02
CA ASN A 97 7.54 8.64 -10.06
C ASN A 97 6.99 7.25 -9.70
N TRP A 98 7.32 6.25 -10.50
CA TRP A 98 6.96 4.87 -10.27
C TRP A 98 8.19 3.98 -10.42
N MET A 99 8.37 3.03 -9.53
CA MET A 99 9.51 2.12 -9.58
C MET A 99 9.03 0.68 -9.73
N HIS A 100 9.33 0.09 -10.89
CA HIS A 100 9.25 -1.35 -11.05
C HIS A 100 10.56 -2.01 -10.62
N MET A 101 10.50 -3.21 -10.07
CA MET A 101 11.73 -3.92 -9.68
C MET A 101 12.63 -4.18 -10.89
N GLU A 102 12.07 -4.42 -12.05
CA GLU A 102 12.79 -4.62 -13.30
C GLU A 102 13.57 -3.36 -13.76
N ASN A 103 13.28 -2.18 -13.18
CA ASN A 103 14.07 -0.98 -13.41
C ASN A 103 15.37 -0.96 -12.59
N LEU A 104 15.45 -1.79 -11.53
CA LEU A 104 16.66 -1.92 -10.74
C LEU A 104 17.67 -2.80 -11.45
N ARG A 105 18.94 -2.56 -11.16
CA ARG A 105 20.04 -3.34 -11.69
C ARG A 105 20.69 -4.16 -10.60
N CYS A 106 21.14 -5.37 -10.96
CA CYS A 106 21.96 -6.17 -10.09
C CYS A 106 23.21 -5.39 -9.67
N ASN A 107 23.35 -5.16 -8.36
CA ASN A 107 24.49 -4.44 -7.82
C ASN A 107 25.54 -5.34 -7.14
N ASN A 108 25.34 -6.67 -7.19
CA ASN A 108 26.28 -7.63 -6.66
C ASN A 108 27.45 -7.82 -7.63
N VAL A 109 28.62 -7.30 -7.25
CA VAL A 109 29.85 -7.34 -8.08
C VAL A 109 30.37 -8.76 -8.36
N ASP A 110 29.92 -9.74 -7.57
CA ASP A 110 30.28 -11.15 -7.74
C ASP A 110 29.36 -11.91 -8.70
N SER A 111 28.22 -11.30 -9.08
CA SER A 111 27.29 -11.86 -10.06
C SER A 111 27.78 -11.63 -11.48
N GLU A 112 27.62 -12.63 -12.35
CA GLU A 112 27.83 -12.48 -13.80
C GLU A 112 26.83 -11.50 -14.43
N PHE A 113 25.74 -11.22 -13.73
CA PHE A 113 24.69 -10.31 -14.13
C PHE A 113 24.83 -8.89 -13.54
N TYR A 114 26.01 -8.56 -12.98
CA TYR A 114 26.27 -7.23 -12.46
C TYR A 114 25.92 -6.14 -13.48
N GLY A 115 25.11 -5.15 -13.07
CA GLY A 115 24.66 -4.07 -13.92
C GLY A 115 23.52 -4.41 -14.89
N GLN A 116 23.08 -5.68 -14.95
CA GLN A 116 21.88 -6.08 -15.71
C GLN A 116 20.61 -5.87 -14.88
N ASN A 117 19.49 -5.71 -15.57
CA ASN A 117 18.21 -5.53 -14.89
C ASN A 117 17.83 -6.76 -14.09
N ILE A 118 17.21 -6.52 -12.93
CA ILE A 118 16.63 -7.57 -12.12
C ILE A 118 15.39 -8.11 -12.84
N MET A 119 15.18 -9.43 -12.76
CA MET A 119 14.05 -10.10 -13.40
C MET A 119 13.29 -10.95 -12.39
N LEU A 120 11.98 -11.06 -12.57
CA LEU A 120 11.15 -11.90 -11.70
C LEU A 120 11.35 -13.38 -11.99
N HIS A 121 11.45 -13.72 -13.25
CA HIS A 121 11.68 -15.08 -13.71
C HIS A 121 12.94 -15.13 -14.59
N SER A 122 13.68 -16.23 -14.51
CA SER A 122 14.84 -16.41 -15.38
C SER A 122 14.42 -16.49 -16.85
N ASP A 123 15.07 -15.71 -17.69
CA ASP A 123 14.86 -15.72 -19.15
C ASP A 123 15.57 -16.86 -19.87
N ARG A 124 16.45 -17.59 -19.14
CA ARG A 124 17.31 -18.66 -19.68
C ARG A 124 17.59 -19.75 -18.65
N ASP A 125 18.08 -20.92 -19.12
CA ASP A 125 18.78 -21.87 -18.29
C ASP A 125 20.16 -21.31 -17.96
N PHE A 126 20.55 -21.40 -16.69
CA PHE A 126 21.89 -21.03 -16.25
C PHE A 126 22.61 -22.25 -15.64
N TRP A 127 23.74 -22.60 -16.22
CA TRP A 127 24.53 -23.75 -15.83
C TRP A 127 25.79 -23.29 -15.10
N GLY A 128 26.12 -23.96 -14.01
CA GLY A 128 27.36 -23.81 -13.28
C GLY A 128 28.16 -25.11 -13.28
N VAL A 129 29.25 -25.10 -12.55
CA VAL A 129 30.09 -26.31 -12.34
C VAL A 129 30.13 -26.61 -10.85
N LYS A 130 29.83 -27.86 -10.48
CA LYS A 130 29.94 -28.35 -9.12
C LYS A 130 30.72 -29.67 -9.17
N ASP A 131 31.80 -29.77 -8.40
CA ASP A 131 32.67 -30.94 -8.35
C ASP A 131 33.21 -31.38 -9.73
N GLY A 132 33.38 -30.41 -10.64
CA GLY A 132 33.86 -30.64 -12.01
C GLY A 132 32.76 -30.94 -13.03
N GLU A 133 31.55 -31.15 -12.60
CA GLU A 133 30.43 -31.51 -13.47
C GLU A 133 29.46 -30.32 -13.69
N PRO A 134 28.86 -30.19 -14.90
CA PRO A 134 27.84 -29.20 -15.17
C PRO A 134 26.59 -29.43 -14.30
N VAL A 135 26.12 -28.38 -13.64
CA VAL A 135 24.89 -28.42 -12.86
C VAL A 135 23.99 -27.26 -13.25
N LEU A 136 22.72 -27.54 -13.44
CA LEU A 136 21.70 -26.49 -13.66
C LEU A 136 21.50 -25.73 -12.36
N ILE A 137 21.89 -24.46 -12.34
CA ILE A 137 21.70 -23.56 -11.19
C ILE A 137 20.27 -22.99 -11.21
N THR A 138 19.81 -22.54 -12.37
CA THR A 138 18.49 -21.94 -12.54
C THR A 138 17.90 -22.36 -13.88
N ALA A 139 16.67 -22.81 -13.88
CA ALA A 139 15.94 -23.15 -15.10
C ALA A 139 15.27 -21.91 -15.71
N LYS A 140 15.11 -21.88 -17.03
CA LYS A 140 14.29 -20.88 -17.70
C LYS A 140 12.87 -20.88 -17.14
N GLY A 141 12.35 -19.70 -16.86
CA GLY A 141 11.03 -19.52 -16.24
C GLY A 141 11.00 -19.70 -14.73
N GLN A 142 12.10 -20.11 -14.11
CA GLN A 142 12.17 -20.24 -12.65
C GLN A 142 12.02 -18.89 -11.98
N LEU A 143 11.19 -18.85 -10.92
CA LEU A 143 11.02 -17.67 -10.08
C LEU A 143 12.32 -17.33 -9.34
N LEU A 144 12.78 -16.10 -9.49
CA LEU A 144 14.04 -15.61 -8.89
C LEU A 144 13.81 -14.86 -7.57
N CYS A 145 12.58 -14.72 -7.14
CA CYS A 145 12.20 -14.07 -5.88
C CYS A 145 11.57 -15.09 -4.94
N SER A 146 12.16 -15.28 -3.76
CA SER A 146 11.60 -16.15 -2.72
C SER A 146 10.48 -15.47 -1.90
N ASP A 147 10.22 -14.19 -2.12
CA ASP A 147 9.08 -13.52 -1.53
C ASP A 147 7.82 -13.73 -2.38
N THR A 148 7.02 -14.72 -1.99
CA THR A 148 5.83 -15.15 -2.73
C THR A 148 4.75 -14.07 -2.80
N ILE A 149 4.70 -13.16 -1.85
CA ILE A 149 3.76 -12.02 -1.90
C ILE A 149 4.30 -10.86 -2.73
N ARG A 150 5.54 -10.94 -3.21
CA ARG A 150 6.15 -9.96 -4.12
C ARG A 150 6.01 -8.51 -3.64
N ARG A 151 6.29 -8.28 -2.34
CA ARG A 151 6.17 -6.97 -1.70
C ARG A 151 7.03 -5.89 -2.32
N TRP A 152 7.97 -6.26 -3.16
CA TRP A 152 9.03 -5.40 -3.66
C TRP A 152 8.84 -4.95 -5.09
N PHE A 153 7.70 -5.28 -5.68
CA PHE A 153 7.39 -4.88 -7.03
C PHE A 153 6.40 -3.73 -7.01
N ASP A 154 6.56 -2.83 -7.93
CA ASP A 154 5.63 -1.76 -8.23
C ASP A 154 5.35 -0.84 -7.03
N VAL A 155 6.30 0.02 -6.74
CA VAL A 155 6.16 1.03 -5.69
C VAL A 155 6.12 2.42 -6.30
N PRO A 156 5.19 3.28 -5.85
CA PRO A 156 5.24 4.70 -6.16
C PRO A 156 6.50 5.29 -5.53
N HIS A 157 7.24 5.98 -6.36
CA HIS A 157 8.48 6.62 -5.97
C HIS A 157 8.25 8.13 -5.91
N TYR A 158 9.00 8.86 -5.13
CA TYR A 158 8.94 10.32 -4.98
C TYR A 158 7.66 10.97 -4.43
N ILE A 159 6.50 10.33 -4.39
CA ILE A 159 5.32 10.93 -3.74
C ILE A 159 5.62 11.33 -2.30
N PHE A 160 6.56 10.64 -1.65
CA PHE A 160 6.95 10.85 -0.24
C PHE A 160 8.44 11.06 -0.06
N CYS A 161 9.19 11.32 -1.12
CA CYS A 161 10.58 11.69 -1.00
C CYS A 161 10.65 13.09 -0.39
N LEU A 162 10.84 13.13 0.90
CA LEU A 162 11.13 14.38 1.60
C LEU A 162 12.57 14.74 1.28
N ASP A 163 12.77 15.87 0.63
CA ASP A 163 14.10 16.42 0.43
C ASP A 163 14.61 16.98 1.76
N ASP A 164 15.22 16.12 2.55
CA ASP A 164 15.76 16.45 3.86
C ASP A 164 17.27 16.60 3.76
N VAL A 165 17.69 17.83 3.52
CA VAL A 165 19.11 18.21 3.37
C VAL A 165 19.92 17.84 4.61
N VAL A 166 19.34 17.90 5.80
CA VAL A 166 20.04 17.57 7.06
C VAL A 166 20.39 16.09 7.09
N ASN A 167 19.40 15.21 6.85
CA ASN A 167 19.64 13.78 6.82
C ASN A 167 20.50 13.35 5.64
N GLN A 168 20.36 13.98 4.48
CA GLN A 168 21.23 13.72 3.34
C GLN A 168 22.69 14.03 3.67
N ASN A 169 22.96 15.10 4.38
CA ASN A 169 24.31 15.44 4.82
C ASN A 169 24.84 14.47 5.87
N LEU A 170 24.01 14.04 6.80
CA LEU A 170 24.38 13.02 7.79
C LEU A 170 24.72 11.69 7.14
N ILE A 171 23.92 11.23 6.19
CA ILE A 171 24.17 10.02 5.42
C ILE A 171 25.45 10.14 4.60
N LYS A 172 25.67 11.29 3.97
CA LYS A 172 26.88 11.55 3.17
C LYS A 172 28.16 11.50 4.00
N ASN A 173 28.11 12.03 5.21
CA ASN A 173 29.29 12.17 6.07
C ASN A 173 29.53 10.92 6.95
N ASN A 174 28.49 10.31 7.48
CA ASN A 174 28.56 9.25 8.47
C ASN A 174 27.98 7.89 7.98
N GLY A 175 27.64 7.78 6.71
CA GLY A 175 27.04 6.58 6.14
C GLY A 175 25.70 6.27 6.79
N LEU A 176 25.43 4.98 7.02
CA LEU A 176 24.16 4.53 7.59
C LEU A 176 23.93 4.95 9.04
N GLU A 177 25.01 5.22 9.78
CA GLU A 177 24.91 5.69 11.18
C GLU A 177 24.29 7.07 11.27
N GLY A 178 24.56 7.94 10.30
CA GLY A 178 23.95 9.27 10.23
C GLY A 178 22.48 9.27 9.84
N ALA A 179 21.99 8.13 9.40
CA ALA A 179 20.62 7.99 8.92
C ALA A 179 19.61 7.55 10.01
N THR A 180 19.99 7.67 11.28
CA THR A 180 19.15 7.23 12.41
C THR A 180 18.23 8.30 12.96
N GLU A 181 18.41 9.54 12.53
CA GLU A 181 17.62 10.66 13.02
C GLU A 181 16.37 10.88 12.15
N GLY A 182 15.29 11.32 12.77
CA GLY A 182 14.05 11.59 12.07
C GLY A 182 14.17 12.78 11.12
N SER A 183 13.34 12.83 10.10
CA SER A 183 13.26 13.97 9.19
C SER A 183 12.75 15.21 9.91
N VAL A 184 13.31 16.36 9.55
CA VAL A 184 12.84 17.70 9.96
C VAL A 184 12.02 18.37 8.86
N ALA A 185 11.78 17.67 7.74
CA ALA A 185 10.97 18.19 6.65
C ALA A 185 9.49 18.25 7.03
N ASP A 186 8.79 19.23 6.49
CA ASP A 186 7.37 19.41 6.70
C ASP A 186 6.57 18.29 6.07
N TRP A 187 5.47 17.91 6.73
CA TRP A 187 4.50 16.96 6.22
C TRP A 187 3.20 17.67 5.86
N TYR A 188 2.67 17.37 4.69
CA TYR A 188 1.37 17.91 4.29
C TYR A 188 0.26 17.29 5.14
N LEU A 189 -0.51 18.14 5.83
CA LEU A 189 -1.76 17.74 6.48
C LEU A 189 -2.93 17.81 5.49
N TYR A 190 -2.97 18.89 4.71
CA TYR A 190 -3.95 19.11 3.65
C TYR A 190 -3.32 19.87 2.50
N ARG A 191 -3.78 19.60 1.29
CA ARG A 191 -3.35 20.32 0.10
C ARG A 191 -4.51 20.55 -0.87
N LEU A 192 -4.33 21.47 -1.80
CA LEU A 192 -5.37 21.92 -2.72
C LEU A 192 -6.04 20.80 -3.52
N ALA A 193 -5.27 19.75 -3.88
CA ALA A 193 -5.82 18.59 -4.59
C ALA A 193 -6.93 17.90 -3.77
N GLU A 194 -6.74 17.74 -2.47
CA GLU A 194 -7.76 17.17 -1.60
C GLU A 194 -9.02 18.05 -1.54
N ALA A 195 -8.86 19.38 -1.52
CA ALA A 195 -10.00 20.29 -1.54
C ALA A 195 -10.85 20.14 -2.82
N TYR A 196 -10.21 19.94 -3.99
CA TYR A 196 -10.93 19.64 -5.23
C TYR A 196 -11.68 18.32 -5.15
N LEU A 197 -11.05 17.28 -4.60
CA LEU A 197 -11.66 15.94 -4.46
C LEU A 197 -12.83 15.95 -3.47
N LEU A 198 -12.71 16.66 -2.35
CA LEU A 198 -13.82 16.87 -1.40
C LEU A 198 -14.96 17.65 -2.02
N ARG A 199 -14.66 18.66 -2.86
CA ARG A 199 -15.68 19.42 -3.57
C ARG A 199 -16.41 18.56 -4.60
N ALA A 200 -15.70 17.72 -5.33
CA ALA A 200 -16.28 16.76 -6.26
C ALA A 200 -17.22 15.80 -5.53
N GLU A 201 -16.80 15.28 -4.39
CA GLU A 201 -17.60 14.39 -3.55
C GLU A 201 -18.86 15.09 -2.99
N ALA A 202 -18.73 16.30 -2.51
CA ALA A 202 -19.87 17.10 -2.02
C ALA A 202 -20.91 17.34 -3.13
N LYS A 203 -20.46 17.68 -4.34
CA LYS A 203 -21.34 17.82 -5.50
C LYS A 203 -22.06 16.52 -5.82
N PHE A 204 -21.35 15.37 -5.76
CA PHE A 204 -21.95 14.05 -5.99
C PHE A 204 -23.10 13.76 -5.01
N TYR A 205 -22.95 14.05 -3.72
CA TYR A 205 -24.03 13.84 -2.76
C TYR A 205 -25.20 14.79 -2.97
N ILE A 206 -24.96 16.02 -3.42
CA ILE A 206 -26.02 16.98 -3.75
C ILE A 206 -26.76 16.53 -5.02
N ASN A 207 -26.02 16.34 -6.10
CA ASN A 207 -26.55 15.92 -7.39
C ASN A 207 -25.53 15.02 -8.14
N PRO A 208 -25.69 13.69 -8.17
CA PRO A 208 -24.75 12.80 -8.82
C PRO A 208 -24.66 12.99 -10.34
N SER A 209 -25.61 13.73 -10.94
CA SER A 209 -25.61 14.07 -12.37
C SER A 209 -25.05 15.47 -12.65
N ASP A 210 -24.44 16.12 -11.66
CA ASP A 210 -23.81 17.43 -11.86
C ASP A 210 -22.61 17.30 -12.80
N PRO A 211 -22.65 17.90 -14.01
CA PRO A 211 -21.60 17.77 -15.00
C PRO A 211 -20.27 18.43 -14.56
N THR A 212 -20.28 19.25 -13.52
CA THR A 212 -19.08 19.95 -13.01
C THR A 212 -18.26 19.11 -12.04
N ILE A 213 -18.73 17.93 -11.64
CA ILE A 213 -17.95 17.02 -10.79
C ILE A 213 -16.66 16.64 -11.50
N LYS A 214 -16.73 16.26 -12.78
CA LYS A 214 -15.55 15.88 -13.58
C LYS A 214 -14.53 17.00 -13.73
N ASP A 215 -14.95 18.26 -13.66
CA ASP A 215 -14.03 19.38 -13.82
C ASP A 215 -13.02 19.44 -12.66
N ASP A 216 -13.48 19.13 -11.44
CA ASP A 216 -12.64 19.08 -10.26
C ASP A 216 -11.58 17.94 -10.36
N LEU A 217 -11.98 16.77 -10.83
CA LEU A 217 -11.07 15.66 -11.07
C LEU A 217 -10.09 15.98 -12.21
N ASN A 218 -10.59 16.59 -13.29
CA ASN A 218 -9.79 16.91 -14.45
C ASN A 218 -8.74 18.02 -14.20
N ILE A 219 -8.92 18.88 -13.21
CA ILE A 219 -7.89 19.83 -12.78
C ILE A 219 -6.66 19.05 -12.29
N ILE A 220 -6.88 18.02 -11.48
CA ILE A 220 -5.81 17.17 -10.94
C ILE A 220 -5.14 16.38 -12.06
N ARG A 221 -5.93 15.77 -12.93
CA ARG A 221 -5.44 14.98 -14.05
C ARG A 221 -4.62 15.80 -15.05
N LYS A 222 -5.06 17.01 -15.36
CA LYS A 222 -4.30 17.95 -16.21
C LYS A 222 -2.95 18.33 -15.59
N ARG A 223 -2.91 18.54 -14.26
CA ARG A 223 -1.65 18.78 -13.55
C ARG A 223 -0.70 17.58 -13.67
N ALA A 224 -1.24 16.36 -13.63
CA ALA A 224 -0.47 15.12 -13.80
C ALA A 224 -0.20 14.77 -15.28
N GLN A 225 -0.51 15.66 -16.21
CA GLN A 225 -0.34 15.52 -17.66
C GLN A 225 -1.09 14.34 -18.28
N CYS A 226 -2.18 13.92 -17.66
CA CYS A 226 -3.02 12.84 -18.14
C CYS A 226 -3.66 13.17 -19.49
N SER A 227 -3.59 12.25 -20.44
CA SER A 227 -4.31 12.32 -21.71
C SER A 227 -5.77 11.89 -21.59
N GLU A 228 -6.05 10.96 -20.68
CA GLU A 228 -7.40 10.47 -20.44
C GLU A 228 -8.08 11.31 -19.36
N LEU A 229 -9.03 12.13 -19.76
CA LEU A 229 -9.84 12.98 -18.87
C LEU A 229 -11.25 12.38 -18.71
N TYR A 230 -11.88 12.62 -17.57
CA TYR A 230 -13.28 12.27 -17.38
C TYR A 230 -14.17 13.07 -18.32
N THR A 231 -15.01 12.39 -19.10
CA THR A 231 -15.88 13.01 -20.11
C THR A 231 -17.37 12.83 -19.83
N GLY A 232 -17.73 11.72 -19.14
CA GLY A 232 -19.09 11.38 -18.78
C GLY A 232 -19.50 11.83 -17.38
N ASN A 233 -20.57 11.20 -16.86
CA ASN A 233 -20.95 11.32 -15.47
C ASN A 233 -19.92 10.62 -14.59
N VAL A 234 -19.60 11.25 -13.49
CA VAL A 234 -18.61 10.74 -12.52
C VAL A 234 -19.36 10.02 -11.39
N THR A 235 -18.92 8.82 -11.08
CA THR A 235 -19.42 8.02 -9.96
C THR A 235 -18.62 8.32 -8.69
N ILE A 236 -19.13 7.86 -7.54
CA ILE A 236 -18.33 7.89 -6.30
C ILE A 236 -17.04 7.06 -6.44
N GLY A 237 -17.10 5.97 -7.22
CA GLY A 237 -15.93 5.13 -7.52
C GLY A 237 -14.83 5.89 -8.25
N ASP A 238 -15.18 6.71 -9.23
CA ASP A 238 -14.22 7.55 -9.96
C ASP A 238 -13.54 8.57 -9.05
N ILE A 239 -14.32 9.20 -8.15
CA ILE A 239 -13.79 10.13 -7.15
C ILE A 239 -12.81 9.41 -6.22
N MET A 240 -13.21 8.24 -5.72
CA MET A 240 -12.35 7.44 -4.82
C MET A 240 -11.12 6.89 -5.52
N ASP A 241 -11.19 6.60 -6.82
CA ASP A 241 -10.04 6.17 -7.60
C ASP A 241 -9.08 7.35 -7.85
N GLU A 242 -9.61 8.56 -8.14
CA GLU A 242 -8.75 9.74 -8.28
C GLU A 242 -8.09 10.12 -6.95
N ARG A 243 -8.81 10.00 -5.81
CA ARG A 243 -8.22 10.14 -4.48
C ARG A 243 -7.09 9.12 -4.25
N ALA A 244 -7.27 7.88 -4.67
CA ALA A 244 -6.24 6.84 -4.53
C ALA A 244 -4.99 7.13 -5.38
N ARG A 245 -5.14 7.69 -6.58
CA ARG A 245 -4.02 8.12 -7.43
C ARG A 245 -3.27 9.32 -6.83
N GLU A 246 -4.04 10.30 -6.37
CA GLU A 246 -3.50 11.61 -5.97
C GLU A 246 -3.00 11.66 -4.54
N LEU A 247 -3.71 11.03 -3.60
CA LEU A 247 -3.48 11.14 -2.17
C LEU A 247 -2.91 9.85 -1.56
N PHE A 248 -2.22 9.05 -2.36
CA PHE A 248 -1.60 7.82 -1.90
C PHE A 248 -0.66 8.11 -0.73
N TYR A 249 -0.88 7.44 0.40
CA TYR A 249 -0.16 7.63 1.67
C TYR A 249 -0.36 8.98 2.37
N GLU A 250 -0.95 9.96 1.75
CA GLU A 250 -1.35 11.21 2.41
C GLU A 250 -2.71 11.04 3.07
N GLU A 251 -3.60 10.32 2.40
CA GLU A 251 -4.95 10.00 2.89
C GLU A 251 -4.94 8.74 3.76
N TRP A 252 -5.66 8.78 4.86
CA TRP A 252 -5.99 7.58 5.66
C TRP A 252 -7.09 6.79 4.95
N ARG A 253 -6.71 6.09 3.91
CA ARG A 253 -7.62 5.42 2.97
C ARG A 253 -8.69 4.58 3.64
N ASN A 254 -8.35 3.86 4.70
CA ASN A 254 -9.31 3.03 5.42
C ASN A 254 -10.39 3.87 6.13
N VAL A 255 -9.99 4.99 6.74
CA VAL A 255 -10.90 5.93 7.38
C VAL A 255 -11.82 6.59 6.36
N GLU A 256 -11.27 7.01 5.21
CA GLU A 256 -12.04 7.60 4.12
C GLU A 256 -13.08 6.64 3.54
N LEU A 257 -12.72 5.38 3.31
CA LEU A 257 -13.68 4.38 2.84
C LEU A 257 -14.80 4.12 3.85
N THR A 258 -14.50 4.16 5.15
CA THR A 258 -15.51 4.06 6.20
C THR A 258 -16.42 5.30 6.21
N ARG A 259 -15.85 6.50 6.11
CA ARG A 259 -16.60 7.76 6.03
C ARG A 259 -17.54 7.76 4.81
N VAL A 260 -17.05 7.41 3.64
CA VAL A 260 -17.85 7.34 2.42
C VAL A 260 -18.94 6.28 2.53
N SER A 261 -18.69 5.13 3.20
CA SER A 261 -19.73 4.13 3.48
C SER A 261 -20.91 4.73 4.27
N LEU A 262 -20.61 5.50 5.31
CA LEU A 262 -21.63 6.20 6.10
C LEU A 262 -22.36 7.26 5.30
N CYS A 263 -21.66 8.04 4.48
CA CYS A 263 -22.24 9.06 3.63
C CYS A 263 -23.21 8.46 2.58
N LEU A 264 -22.81 7.36 1.91
CA LEU A 264 -23.67 6.66 0.96
C LEU A 264 -24.92 6.09 1.64
N ALA A 265 -24.75 5.44 2.80
CA ALA A 265 -25.89 4.90 3.55
C ALA A 265 -26.88 5.98 3.98
N ARG A 266 -26.38 7.13 4.45
CA ARG A 266 -27.24 8.25 4.89
C ARG A 266 -27.90 9.02 3.75
N SER A 267 -27.20 9.14 2.62
CA SER A 267 -27.74 9.85 1.44
C SER A 267 -28.64 9.00 0.55
N GLY A 268 -28.59 7.66 0.70
CA GLY A 268 -29.27 6.72 -0.18
C GLY A 268 -28.73 6.73 -1.62
N ARG A 269 -27.57 7.36 -1.86
CA ARG A 269 -26.96 7.39 -3.18
C ARG A 269 -26.33 6.03 -3.50
N PRO A 270 -26.45 5.55 -4.75
CA PRO A 270 -25.80 4.31 -5.16
C PRO A 270 -24.29 4.50 -5.32
N ASP A 271 -23.55 3.42 -5.15
CA ASP A 271 -22.15 3.35 -5.53
C ASP A 271 -21.98 3.13 -7.05
N GLU A 272 -20.74 2.94 -7.52
CA GLU A 272 -20.39 2.71 -8.92
C GLU A 272 -20.91 1.39 -9.49
N TRP A 273 -21.35 0.47 -8.63
CA TRP A 273 -21.97 -0.81 -9.02
C TRP A 273 -23.49 -0.82 -8.86
N GLY A 274 -24.08 0.31 -8.45
CA GLY A 274 -25.51 0.45 -8.26
C GLY A 274 -26.03 -0.02 -6.89
N ASN A 275 -25.15 -0.37 -5.94
CA ASN A 275 -25.55 -0.78 -4.60
C ASN A 275 -25.95 0.43 -3.75
N THR A 276 -26.97 0.25 -2.91
CA THR A 276 -27.33 1.16 -1.82
C THR A 276 -27.05 0.49 -0.48
N TYR A 277 -26.81 1.28 0.54
CA TYR A 277 -26.32 0.77 1.82
C TYR A 277 -27.22 1.20 2.97
N ASN A 278 -27.21 0.40 4.03
CA ASN A 278 -27.85 0.72 5.31
C ASN A 278 -26.85 0.40 6.43
N VAL A 279 -26.64 1.37 7.33
CA VAL A 279 -25.70 1.25 8.45
C VAL A 279 -25.99 0.00 9.31
N GLU A 280 -27.28 -0.33 9.51
CA GLU A 280 -27.74 -1.48 10.31
C GLU A 280 -27.31 -2.84 9.72
N THR A 281 -26.81 -2.85 8.49
CA THR A 281 -26.45 -4.08 7.80
C THR A 281 -24.98 -4.13 7.40
N PHE A 282 -24.15 -3.18 7.83
CA PHE A 282 -22.73 -3.11 7.45
C PHE A 282 -21.94 -4.37 7.82
N ASP A 283 -22.26 -4.98 8.94
CA ASP A 283 -21.63 -6.18 9.49
C ASP A 283 -22.35 -7.48 9.13
N LYS A 284 -23.50 -7.42 8.45
CA LYS A 284 -24.31 -8.60 8.18
C LYS A 284 -23.69 -9.49 7.12
N GLN A 285 -23.52 -10.77 7.45
CA GLN A 285 -23.01 -11.84 6.58
C GLN A 285 -24.13 -12.46 5.75
N THR A 286 -24.88 -11.65 4.99
CA THR A 286 -25.98 -12.11 4.13
C THR A 286 -25.56 -12.09 2.65
N GLY A 287 -26.10 -13.00 1.86
CA GLY A 287 -25.78 -13.11 0.43
C GLY A 287 -24.44 -13.79 0.16
N THR A 288 -23.94 -13.61 -1.06
CA THR A 288 -22.61 -14.05 -1.47
C THR A 288 -21.53 -13.14 -0.88
N ASP A 289 -20.26 -13.54 -0.98
CA ASP A 289 -19.14 -12.73 -0.54
C ASP A 289 -19.03 -11.36 -1.26
N LEU A 290 -19.71 -11.21 -2.39
CA LEU A 290 -19.76 -9.98 -3.17
C LEU A 290 -21.02 -9.15 -2.96
N GLU A 291 -21.92 -9.57 -2.05
CA GLU A 291 -23.19 -8.88 -1.80
C GLU A 291 -23.27 -8.29 -0.38
N GLY A 292 -23.94 -7.15 -0.27
CA GLY A 292 -24.22 -6.49 1.01
C GLY A 292 -22.99 -5.93 1.72
N GLY A 293 -23.11 -5.77 3.02
CA GLY A 293 -22.11 -5.09 3.86
C GLY A 293 -22.10 -3.59 3.64
N SER A 294 -20.93 -3.00 3.54
CA SER A 294 -20.69 -1.57 3.36
C SER A 294 -19.95 -1.29 2.05
N TYR A 295 -19.91 -0.04 1.64
CA TYR A 295 -19.07 0.39 0.52
C TYR A 295 -17.60 0.06 0.76
N TRP A 296 -17.11 0.23 1.99
CA TRP A 296 -15.78 -0.20 2.40
C TRP A 296 -15.53 -1.67 2.06
N TYR A 297 -16.45 -2.55 2.46
CA TYR A 297 -16.36 -3.99 2.16
C TYR A 297 -16.34 -4.27 0.66
N GLN A 298 -17.28 -3.66 -0.09
CA GLN A 298 -17.37 -3.86 -1.55
C GLN A 298 -16.08 -3.41 -2.26
N ARG A 299 -15.51 -2.28 -1.85
CA ARG A 299 -14.23 -1.82 -2.40
C ARG A 299 -13.08 -2.79 -2.07
N CYS A 300 -13.00 -3.26 -0.84
CA CYS A 300 -11.94 -4.19 -0.43
C CYS A 300 -11.99 -5.52 -1.19
N VAL A 301 -13.17 -6.13 -1.35
CA VAL A 301 -13.27 -7.43 -2.04
C VAL A 301 -13.19 -7.32 -3.55
N ARG A 302 -13.67 -6.23 -4.15
CA ARG A 302 -13.67 -6.03 -5.61
C ARG A 302 -12.36 -5.48 -6.15
N LYS A 303 -11.71 -4.59 -5.40
CA LYS A 303 -10.48 -3.87 -5.81
C LYS A 303 -9.23 -4.40 -5.10
N GLY A 304 -9.39 -5.16 -4.02
CA GLY A 304 -8.28 -5.76 -3.27
C GLY A 304 -7.96 -7.19 -3.70
N MET A 305 -7.16 -7.86 -2.86
CA MET A 305 -6.79 -9.27 -2.99
C MET A 305 -7.74 -10.20 -2.21
N TYR A 306 -8.56 -9.62 -1.36
CA TYR A 306 -9.37 -10.35 -0.39
C TYR A 306 -10.47 -11.17 -1.09
N ASN A 307 -10.77 -12.34 -0.54
CA ASN A 307 -11.81 -13.26 -1.04
C ASN A 307 -11.61 -13.74 -2.50
N LYS A 308 -10.41 -13.59 -3.06
CA LYS A 308 -10.11 -14.06 -4.42
C LYS A 308 -9.47 -15.45 -4.47
N GLY A 309 -9.47 -16.17 -3.36
CA GLY A 309 -8.84 -17.48 -3.26
C GLY A 309 -7.32 -17.46 -3.47
N VAL A 310 -6.71 -16.31 -3.25
CA VAL A 310 -5.26 -16.19 -3.33
C VAL A 310 -4.65 -16.88 -2.11
N THR A 311 -4.04 -18.02 -2.35
CA THR A 311 -3.25 -18.73 -1.35
C THR A 311 -1.81 -18.20 -1.41
N ILE A 312 -1.30 -17.76 -0.28
CA ILE A 312 0.11 -17.41 -0.16
C ILE A 312 0.84 -18.52 0.58
N HIS A 313 1.81 -19.10 -0.09
CA HIS A 313 2.76 -20.01 0.53
C HIS A 313 3.80 -19.19 1.27
N VAL A 314 3.78 -19.21 2.58
CA VAL A 314 4.72 -18.43 3.41
C VAL A 314 6.11 -19.07 3.42
N ASP A 315 6.18 -20.35 3.45
CA ASP A 315 7.33 -21.22 3.11
C ASP A 315 6.86 -22.68 3.00
N ALA A 316 7.74 -23.58 2.61
CA ALA A 316 7.39 -25.00 2.40
C ALA A 316 6.94 -25.74 3.67
N THR A 317 7.07 -25.14 4.83
CA THR A 317 6.74 -25.73 6.15
C THR A 317 5.55 -25.06 6.84
N LYS A 318 5.02 -23.98 6.29
CA LYS A 318 3.94 -23.19 6.89
C LYS A 318 2.63 -23.35 6.13
N THR A 319 1.54 -23.26 6.87
CA THR A 319 0.19 -23.27 6.33
C THR A 319 -0.03 -22.11 5.38
N ASP A 320 -0.67 -22.39 4.27
CA ASP A 320 -1.10 -21.38 3.31
C ASP A 320 -2.01 -20.34 3.97
N ILE A 321 -1.78 -19.08 3.66
CA ILE A 321 -2.61 -17.97 4.15
C ILE A 321 -3.60 -17.58 3.05
N ASN A 322 -4.87 -17.70 3.36
CA ASN A 322 -5.94 -17.18 2.52
C ASN A 322 -6.31 -15.77 2.98
N PHE A 323 -6.41 -14.85 2.02
CA PHE A 323 -6.91 -13.50 2.29
C PHE A 323 -8.43 -13.50 2.28
N ILE A 324 -9.02 -13.46 3.47
CA ILE A 324 -10.46 -13.38 3.66
C ILE A 324 -10.80 -12.06 4.34
N MET A 325 -11.78 -11.34 3.80
CA MET A 325 -12.32 -10.13 4.38
C MET A 325 -13.76 -10.41 4.83
N GLY A 326 -14.05 -10.16 6.10
CA GLY A 326 -15.40 -10.20 6.64
C GLY A 326 -16.11 -8.84 6.52
N LYS A 327 -17.42 -8.83 6.42
CA LYS A 327 -18.21 -7.59 6.37
C LYS A 327 -18.05 -6.77 7.66
N HIS A 328 -17.84 -7.42 8.80
CA HIS A 328 -17.57 -6.78 10.09
C HIS A 328 -16.24 -6.05 10.17
N ASN A 329 -15.29 -6.31 9.25
CA ASN A 329 -13.97 -5.68 9.29
C ASN A 329 -13.97 -4.18 8.98
N ILE A 330 -15.09 -3.58 8.62
CA ILE A 330 -15.30 -2.13 8.63
C ILE A 330 -15.08 -1.56 10.06
N TYR A 331 -15.42 -2.34 11.08
CA TYR A 331 -15.12 -2.02 12.47
C TYR A 331 -13.75 -2.62 12.82
N TRP A 332 -12.85 -1.82 13.33
CA TRP A 332 -11.54 -2.31 13.74
C TRP A 332 -11.65 -3.05 15.09
N PRO A 333 -10.79 -4.05 15.31
CA PRO A 333 -10.74 -4.68 16.63
C PRO A 333 -10.24 -3.66 17.66
N ILE A 334 -10.82 -3.70 18.84
CA ILE A 334 -10.28 -2.98 19.99
C ILE A 334 -8.99 -3.69 20.42
N PRO A 335 -7.84 -2.98 20.51
CA PRO A 335 -6.59 -3.61 20.89
C PRO A 335 -6.71 -4.31 22.25
N TYR A 336 -6.26 -5.56 22.34
CA TYR A 336 -6.32 -6.36 23.55
C TYR A 336 -5.73 -5.63 24.76
N ASN A 337 -4.59 -4.98 24.59
CA ASN A 337 -3.96 -4.19 25.66
C ASN A 337 -4.84 -3.03 26.15
N ALA A 338 -5.71 -2.48 25.32
CA ALA A 338 -6.64 -1.44 25.74
C ALA A 338 -7.77 -2.03 26.59
N ILE A 339 -8.24 -3.24 26.24
CA ILE A 339 -9.23 -3.98 27.05
C ILE A 339 -8.65 -4.33 28.41
N GLU A 340 -7.44 -4.90 28.45
CA GLU A 340 -6.79 -5.28 29.70
C GLU A 340 -6.41 -4.11 30.59
N ALA A 341 -5.99 -2.99 30.02
CA ALA A 341 -5.62 -1.81 30.79
C ALA A 341 -6.82 -1.12 31.43
N ASN A 342 -8.01 -1.32 30.92
CA ASN A 342 -9.22 -0.68 31.43
C ASN A 342 -9.86 -1.50 32.57
N LYS A 343 -9.25 -1.43 33.74
CA LYS A 343 -9.68 -2.22 34.93
C LYS A 343 -10.94 -1.71 35.62
N ASN A 344 -11.33 -0.47 35.32
CA ASN A 344 -12.43 0.20 36.05
C ASN A 344 -13.74 0.25 35.23
N ALA A 345 -13.69 -0.15 33.98
CA ALA A 345 -14.86 -0.26 33.12
C ALA A 345 -14.74 -1.50 32.23
N LYS A 346 -15.86 -2.11 31.89
CA LYS A 346 -15.87 -3.27 31.01
C LYS A 346 -15.86 -2.80 29.56
N LEU A 347 -14.79 -3.14 28.83
CA LEU A 347 -14.71 -2.97 27.38
C LEU A 347 -15.01 -4.29 26.70
N TRP A 348 -15.82 -4.24 25.67
CA TRP A 348 -16.15 -5.37 24.82
C TRP A 348 -15.48 -5.26 23.46
N GLN A 349 -15.19 -6.40 22.88
CA GLN A 349 -14.67 -6.45 21.52
C GLN A 349 -15.77 -6.20 20.49
N ASN A 350 -15.39 -5.64 19.34
CA ASN A 350 -16.31 -5.45 18.22
C ASN A 350 -16.76 -6.78 17.63
N VAL A 351 -17.98 -6.76 17.05
CA VAL A 351 -18.60 -7.92 16.39
C VAL A 351 -17.67 -8.56 15.38
N GLY A 352 -17.66 -9.89 15.35
CA GLY A 352 -16.92 -10.70 14.40
C GLY A 352 -15.44 -10.96 14.78
N TYR A 353 -14.94 -10.35 15.81
CA TYR A 353 -13.58 -10.60 16.33
C TYR A 353 -13.59 -11.59 17.49
N THR A 354 -12.41 -12.22 17.73
CA THR A 354 -12.21 -13.08 18.90
C THR A 354 -12.52 -12.29 20.17
N GLU A 355 -13.18 -12.93 21.13
CA GLU A 355 -13.64 -12.33 22.39
C GLU A 355 -14.84 -11.38 22.26
N TYR A 356 -15.49 -11.31 21.11
CA TYR A 356 -16.81 -10.68 21.02
C TYR A 356 -17.84 -11.49 21.84
N ASP A 357 -18.53 -10.80 22.73
CA ASP A 357 -19.63 -11.38 23.52
C ASP A 357 -20.98 -10.96 22.93
N PRO A 358 -21.79 -11.91 22.41
CA PRO A 358 -23.11 -11.58 21.87
C PRO A 358 -24.09 -11.01 22.90
N ALA A 359 -23.80 -11.21 24.18
CA ALA A 359 -24.58 -10.62 25.29
C ALA A 359 -24.19 -9.17 25.61
N THR A 360 -23.21 -8.61 24.85
CA THR A 360 -22.81 -7.22 25.00
C THR A 360 -24.01 -6.29 24.82
N PRO A 361 -24.25 -5.36 25.76
CA PRO A 361 -25.33 -4.37 25.61
C PRO A 361 -25.09 -3.51 24.36
N ILE A 362 -26.17 -3.26 23.64
CA ILE A 362 -26.19 -2.32 22.51
C ILE A 362 -27.02 -1.13 22.93
N TRP A 363 -26.40 0.04 22.90
CA TRP A 363 -27.08 1.30 23.14
C TRP A 363 -27.18 2.06 21.82
N ASN A 364 -28.35 2.58 21.50
CA ASN A 364 -28.58 3.37 20.32
C ASN A 364 -28.29 4.86 20.54
N THR A 365 -28.28 5.29 21.80
CA THR A 365 -27.98 6.67 22.20
C THR A 365 -27.03 6.68 23.42
N TRP A 366 -26.38 7.81 23.64
CA TRP A 366 -25.52 7.98 24.80
C TRP A 366 -26.34 8.04 26.12
N GLU A 367 -27.59 8.51 26.07
CA GLU A 367 -28.50 8.53 27.20
C GLU A 367 -28.83 7.12 27.68
N GLU A 368 -29.02 6.17 26.76
CA GLU A 368 -29.22 4.77 27.10
C GLU A 368 -27.98 4.20 27.77
N ALA A 369 -26.79 4.52 27.28
CA ALA A 369 -25.54 4.07 27.87
C ALA A 369 -25.35 4.61 29.29
N VAL A 370 -25.61 5.89 29.52
CA VAL A 370 -25.56 6.50 30.86
C VAL A 370 -26.60 5.88 31.81
N ALA A 371 -27.80 5.63 31.33
CA ALA A 371 -28.87 5.02 32.14
C ALA A 371 -28.54 3.59 32.55
N ASP A 372 -27.66 2.91 31.82
CA ASP A 372 -27.20 1.54 32.13
C ASP A 372 -25.90 1.50 32.95
N GLU A 373 -25.24 2.63 33.17
CA GLU A 373 -23.96 2.70 33.88
C GLU A 373 -24.07 2.11 35.30
N ASP A 374 -25.18 2.36 36.01
CA ASP A 374 -25.43 1.85 37.35
C ASP A 374 -25.82 0.36 37.38
N LYS A 375 -25.98 -0.29 36.24
CA LYS A 375 -26.39 -1.69 36.12
C LYS A 375 -25.22 -2.63 35.79
N ILE A 376 -24.06 -2.07 35.50
CA ILE A 376 -22.82 -2.75 35.18
C ILE A 376 -21.96 -2.85 36.43
#